data_9b456737607d63c8f3a6efec42acf09a
#
_entry.id   9b456737607d63c8f3a6efec42acf09a
#
_cell.length_a   1.000
_cell.length_b   1.000
_cell.length_c   1.000
_cell.angle_alpha   90.00
_cell.angle_beta   90.00
_cell.angle_gamma   90.00
#
_symmetry.space_group_name_H-M   'P 1'
#
loop_
_entity.id
_entity.type
_entity.pdbx_description
1 polymer ?
#
loop_
_entity_poly.entity_id
_entity_poly.type
_entity_poly.pdbx_seq_one_letter_code
_entity_poly.pdbx_strand_id
1 'polypeptide(L)' 'MQEYETLKRLVGEAEDDVNKAVGGNKAAGTRVRKKMQEIKAAAQDVRKKILEGREAEPGSVA' A
#
# COMPACT_ATOMS: atom_id res chain seq x y z
N MET A 1 -3.60 0.63 14.26
CA MET A 1 -4.40 -0.19 13.36
C MET A 1 -3.49 -1.12 12.57
N GLN A 2 -3.80 -2.41 12.62
CA GLN A 2 -2.94 -3.41 11.98
C GLN A 2 -2.83 -3.22 10.47
N GLU A 3 -3.93 -2.92 9.83
CA GLU A 3 -3.95 -2.75 8.38
C GLU A 3 -3.02 -1.63 7.95
N TYR A 4 -2.98 -0.55 8.69
CA TYR A 4 -2.10 0.56 8.37
C TYR A 4 -0.64 0.21 8.63
N GLU A 5 -0.38 -0.54 9.69
CA GLU A 5 1.00 -0.98 9.97
C GLU A 5 1.50 -1.88 8.84
N THR A 6 0.63 -2.75 8.33
CA THR A 6 0.99 -3.60 7.19
C THR A 6 1.31 -2.74 5.96
N LEU A 7 0.49 -1.74 5.69
CA LEU A 7 0.74 -0.83 4.56
C LEU A 7 2.09 -0.14 4.69
N LYS A 8 2.38 0.39 5.87
CA LYS A 8 3.67 1.06 6.09
C LYS A 8 4.84 0.11 5.87
N ARG A 9 4.71 -1.13 6.35
CA ARG A 9 5.76 -2.13 6.19
C ARG A 9 6.01 -2.43 4.72
N LEU A 10 4.93 -2.61 3.95
CA LEU A 10 5.06 -2.90 2.52
C LEU A 10 5.73 -1.75 1.77
N VAL A 11 5.37 -0.52 2.10
CA VAL A 11 5.99 0.66 1.49
C VAL A 11 7.49 0.69 1.81
N GLY A 12 7.84 0.44 3.07
CA GLY A 12 9.25 0.41 3.46
C GLY A 12 10.03 -0.68 2.76
N GLU A 13 9.41 -1.85 2.57
CA GLU A 13 10.06 -2.96 1.88
C GLU A 13 10.31 -2.66 0.41
N ALA A 14 9.52 -1.77 -0.18
CA ALA A 14 9.66 -1.44 -1.59
C ALA A 14 10.77 -0.44 -1.87
N GLU A 15 11.21 0.29 -0.85
CA GLU A 15 12.08 1.45 -1.07
C GLU A 15 13.36 1.11 -1.81
N ASP A 16 14.04 0.04 -1.40
CA ASP A 16 15.30 -0.34 -2.00
C ASP A 16 15.14 -0.70 -3.48
N ASP A 17 14.10 -1.47 -3.79
CA ASP A 17 13.83 -1.85 -5.16
C ASP A 17 13.40 -0.65 -6.01
N VAL A 18 12.66 0.29 -5.41
CA VAL A 18 12.29 1.51 -6.13
C VAL A 18 13.53 2.26 -6.57
N ASN A 19 14.49 2.42 -5.66
CA ASN A 19 15.73 3.13 -5.98
C ASN A 19 16.51 2.40 -7.06
N LYS A 20 16.59 1.08 -6.99
CA LYS A 20 17.28 0.29 -8.00
C LYS A 20 16.59 0.37 -9.36
N ALA A 21 15.26 0.36 -9.34
CA ALA A 21 14.48 0.42 -10.58
C ALA A 21 14.65 1.77 -11.25
N VAL A 22 14.64 2.85 -10.48
CA VAL A 22 14.89 4.20 -11.01
C VAL A 22 16.27 4.26 -11.65
N GLY A 23 17.24 3.54 -11.08
CA GLY A 23 18.59 3.47 -11.64
C GLY A 23 18.74 2.54 -12.82
N GLY A 24 17.66 1.91 -13.29
CA GLY A 24 17.69 1.10 -14.49
C GLY A 24 17.70 -0.41 -14.28
N ASN A 25 17.60 -0.88 -13.04
CA ASN A 25 17.60 -2.31 -12.75
C ASN A 25 16.22 -2.91 -13.10
N LYS A 26 16.19 -3.72 -14.16
CA LYS A 26 14.93 -4.27 -14.66
C LYS A 26 14.31 -5.27 -13.69
N ALA A 27 15.12 -6.09 -13.05
CA ALA A 27 14.59 -7.06 -12.09
C ALA A 27 13.94 -6.35 -10.90
N ALA A 28 14.57 -5.26 -10.44
CA ALA A 28 13.98 -4.46 -9.37
C ALA A 28 12.67 -3.86 -9.81
N GLY A 29 12.59 -3.41 -11.07
CA GLY A 29 11.36 -2.86 -11.62
C GLY A 29 10.20 -3.86 -11.57
N THR A 30 10.48 -5.11 -11.90
CA THR A 30 9.47 -6.16 -11.83
C THR A 30 9.00 -6.37 -10.40
N ARG A 31 9.94 -6.38 -9.44
CA ARG A 31 9.58 -6.55 -8.03
C ARG A 31 8.77 -5.37 -7.51
N VAL A 32 9.11 -4.15 -7.95
CA VAL A 32 8.36 -2.95 -7.55
C VAL A 32 6.93 -3.04 -8.03
N ARG A 33 6.74 -3.44 -9.29
CA ARG A 33 5.38 -3.55 -9.83
C ARG A 33 4.53 -4.54 -9.05
N LYS A 34 5.12 -5.68 -8.69
CA LYS A 34 4.42 -6.65 -7.87
C LYS A 34 4.12 -6.09 -6.48
N LYS A 35 5.10 -5.42 -5.88
CA LYS A 35 4.93 -4.83 -4.54
C LYS A 35 3.82 -3.78 -4.55
N MET A 36 3.71 -3.01 -5.63
CA MET A 36 2.67 -2.00 -5.72
C MET A 36 1.27 -2.62 -5.74
N GLN A 37 1.11 -3.82 -6.30
CA GLN A 37 -0.17 -4.51 -6.22
C GLN A 37 -0.50 -4.87 -4.78
N GLU A 38 0.49 -5.30 -4.00
CA GLU A 38 0.29 -5.61 -2.59
C GLU A 38 -0.04 -4.35 -1.80
N ILE A 39 0.65 -3.25 -2.11
CA ILE A 39 0.41 -1.97 -1.45
C ILE A 39 -1.00 -1.48 -1.75
N LYS A 40 -1.44 -1.62 -2.99
CA LYS A 40 -2.79 -1.23 -3.38
C LYS A 40 -3.83 -2.00 -2.57
N ALA A 41 -3.63 -3.32 -2.43
CA ALA A 41 -4.56 -4.14 -1.66
C ALA A 41 -4.54 -3.74 -0.19
N ALA A 42 -3.36 -3.48 0.36
CA ALA A 42 -3.25 -3.07 1.76
C ALA A 42 -3.93 -1.71 1.99
N ALA A 43 -3.80 -0.80 1.02
CA ALA A 43 -4.46 0.51 1.12
C ALA A 43 -5.98 0.34 1.12
N GLN A 44 -6.50 -0.57 0.30
CA GLN A 44 -7.94 -0.85 0.32
C GLN A 44 -8.39 -1.41 1.66
N ASP A 45 -7.57 -2.26 2.26
CA ASP A 45 -7.90 -2.81 3.57
C ASP A 45 -8.00 -1.71 4.63
N VAL A 46 -7.11 -0.72 4.57
CA VAL A 46 -7.16 0.43 5.47
C VAL A 46 -8.48 1.19 5.26
N ARG A 47 -8.82 1.46 4.01
CA ARG A 47 -10.07 2.17 3.72
C ARG A 47 -11.29 1.42 4.25
N LYS A 48 -11.34 0.12 4.02
CA LYS A 48 -12.45 -0.70 4.50
C LYS A 48 -12.55 -0.65 6.02
N LYS A 49 -11.40 -0.72 6.69
CA LYS A 49 -11.39 -0.71 8.15
C LYS A 49 -11.91 0.62 8.69
N ILE A 50 -11.51 1.71 8.07
CA ILE A 50 -11.98 3.03 8.46
C ILE A 50 -13.49 3.15 8.22
N LEU A 51 -13.95 2.67 7.06
CA LEU A 51 -15.37 2.72 6.73
C LEU A 51 -16.21 1.89 7.70
N GLU A 52 -15.71 0.71 8.09
CA GLU A 52 -16.41 -0.13 9.05
C GLU A 52 -16.58 0.57 10.38
N GLY A 53 -15.54 1.30 10.80
CA GLY A 53 -15.61 2.02 12.06
C GLY A 53 -16.47 3.27 12.00
N ARG A 54 -16.88 3.69 10.79
CA ARG A 54 -17.66 4.91 10.60
C ARG A 54 -18.97 4.64 9.88
N GLU A 55 -19.48 3.44 10.01
CA GLU A 55 -20.68 3.08 9.28
C GLU A 55 -21.88 3.94 9.67
N ALA A 56 -21.84 4.56 10.85
CA ALA A 56 -22.91 5.44 11.30
C ALA A 56 -22.83 6.83 10.67
N GLU A 57 -21.85 7.08 9.83
CA GLU A 57 -21.64 8.38 9.19
C GLU A 57 -21.65 8.23 7.69
N PRO A 58 -22.73 7.80 7.11
CA PRO A 58 -22.79 7.61 5.67
C PRO A 58 -22.58 8.95 4.98
N GLY A 59 -21.80 8.91 3.90
CA GLY A 59 -21.56 10.11 3.14
C GLY A 59 -20.46 11.00 3.68
N SER A 60 -19.88 10.66 4.80
CA SER A 60 -18.80 11.47 5.37
C SER A 60 -17.48 11.23 4.66
N VAL A 61 -17.43 10.25 3.82
CA VAL A 61 -16.21 9.92 3.06
C VAL A 61 -16.14 10.85 1.88
N ALA A 62 -15.30 11.78 1.94
CA ALA A 62 -15.13 12.71 0.84
C ALA A 62 -14.14 12.15 -0.17
#